data_8853ee708a7383e981e7e64deda53030
#
_entry.id   8853ee708a7383e981e7e64deda53030
#
_cell.length_a   1.000
_cell.length_b   1.000
_cell.length_c   1.000
_cell.angle_alpha   90.00
_cell.angle_beta   90.00
_cell.angle_gamma   90.00
#
_symmetry.space_group_name_H-M   'P 1'
#
loop_
_entity.id
_entity.type
_entity.pdbx_description
1 polymer ?
#
loop_
_entity_poly.entity_id
_entity_poly.type
_entity_poly.pdbx_seq_one_letter_code
_entity_poly.pdbx_strand_id
1 'polypeptide(L)'
;FIDRHLFETIPATDYRKKCWVDFKLDDLSKKDDALDSLKEYTSYPDRVYASGVSNASYGLGGLSLKFRNAAGKENTKYDAWCVSVPLMRVEEMKLIEAEAAGMQDESRGIQLLTEFAKTRDPNYVYGSHNEAYGNTATSKFQNEVWWERRVELWGEGFSTFDIKRFNKGIIRNYANTNHIEGARWNLDKTPSWMTWCFVGTESNYNGGMTLNPDPVKPSGDSEEHVW
;
A
#
# COMPACT_ATOMS: atom_id res chain seq x y z
N PHE A 1 -0.24 -7.59 -3.99
CA PHE A 1 0.40 -6.72 -5.00
C PHE A 1 0.36 -5.28 -4.51
N ILE A 2 1.42 -4.53 -4.75
CA ILE A 2 1.45 -3.09 -4.47
C ILE A 2 0.78 -2.33 -5.63
N ASP A 3 0.20 -1.18 -5.34
CA ASP A 3 -0.21 -0.21 -6.36
C ASP A 3 1.02 0.27 -7.14
N ARG A 4 0.94 0.29 -8.48
CA ARG A 4 2.10 0.60 -9.33
C ARG A 4 2.61 2.01 -9.13
N HIS A 5 1.73 2.99 -9.02
CA HIS A 5 2.14 4.37 -8.78
C HIS A 5 2.88 4.49 -7.44
N LEU A 6 2.34 3.90 -6.36
CA LEU A 6 3.03 3.90 -5.07
C LEU A 6 4.43 3.27 -5.18
N PHE A 7 4.58 2.13 -5.88
CA PHE A 7 5.87 1.49 -6.10
C PHE A 7 6.84 2.40 -6.87
N GLU A 8 6.37 3.09 -7.90
CA GLU A 8 7.18 3.98 -8.73
C GLU A 8 7.66 5.21 -7.96
N THR A 9 6.89 5.69 -6.96
CA THR A 9 7.31 6.79 -6.09
C THR A 9 8.40 6.40 -5.09
N ILE A 10 8.64 5.10 -4.85
CA ILE A 10 9.70 4.65 -3.94
C ILE A 10 11.06 4.79 -4.66
N PRO A 11 12.02 5.58 -4.13
CA PRO A 11 13.33 5.73 -4.74
C PRO A 11 14.09 4.40 -4.84
N ALA A 12 14.97 4.27 -5.83
CA ALA A 12 15.80 3.07 -5.98
C ALA A 12 16.80 2.89 -4.82
N THR A 13 17.13 3.97 -4.12
CA THR A 13 18.00 3.98 -2.94
C THR A 13 17.30 3.57 -1.65
N ASP A 14 15.96 3.56 -1.66
CA ASP A 14 15.16 3.05 -0.55
C ASP A 14 15.15 1.51 -0.59
N TYR A 15 15.75 0.88 0.43
CA TYR A 15 15.85 -0.59 0.45
C TYR A 15 14.49 -1.28 0.52
N ARG A 16 13.43 -0.59 0.98
CA ARG A 16 12.07 -1.13 1.02
C ARG A 16 11.52 -1.44 -0.35
N LYS A 17 12.03 -0.78 -1.41
CA LYS A 17 11.63 -1.10 -2.80
C LYS A 17 11.83 -2.57 -3.13
N LYS A 18 12.82 -3.22 -2.53
CA LYS A 18 13.09 -4.66 -2.67
C LYS A 18 12.10 -5.57 -1.94
N CYS A 19 11.15 -5.00 -1.18
CA CYS A 19 10.02 -5.76 -0.62
C CYS A 19 8.97 -6.16 -1.66
N TRP A 20 9.11 -5.70 -2.89
CA TRP A 20 8.23 -6.06 -4.01
C TRP A 20 9.05 -6.42 -5.23
N VAL A 21 8.54 -7.38 -6.01
CA VAL A 21 9.10 -7.72 -7.31
C VAL A 21 8.85 -6.53 -8.25
N ASP A 22 9.88 -6.12 -8.99
CA ASP A 22 9.78 -4.99 -9.92
C ASP A 22 8.82 -5.32 -11.07
N PHE A 23 7.97 -4.38 -11.44
CA PHE A 23 7.02 -4.48 -12.57
C PHE A 23 7.70 -4.77 -13.91
N LYS A 24 8.97 -4.42 -14.06
CA LYS A 24 9.75 -4.76 -15.25
C LYS A 24 9.83 -6.26 -15.52
N LEU A 25 9.65 -7.11 -14.49
CA LEU A 25 9.65 -8.55 -14.65
C LEU A 25 8.37 -9.08 -15.31
N ASP A 26 7.29 -8.31 -15.31
CA ASP A 26 6.04 -8.67 -15.98
C ASP A 26 6.18 -8.59 -17.51
N ASP A 27 7.11 -7.75 -18.01
CA ASP A 27 7.38 -7.57 -19.44
C ASP A 27 8.38 -8.61 -19.98
N LEU A 28 8.95 -9.46 -19.12
CA LEU A 28 9.89 -10.49 -19.55
C LEU A 28 9.14 -11.64 -20.27
N SER A 29 9.25 -11.67 -21.58
CA SER A 29 8.62 -12.67 -22.45
C SER A 29 9.20 -14.08 -22.29
N LYS A 30 10.36 -14.22 -21.64
CA LYS A 30 11.06 -15.48 -21.45
C LYS A 30 11.13 -15.81 -19.95
N LYS A 31 10.66 -17.01 -19.62
CA LYS A 31 10.68 -17.52 -18.25
C LYS A 31 12.08 -17.50 -17.63
N ASP A 32 13.10 -17.87 -18.39
CA ASP A 32 14.47 -17.96 -17.86
C ASP A 32 15.02 -16.60 -17.45
N ASP A 33 14.74 -15.54 -18.23
CA ASP A 33 15.13 -14.17 -17.88
C ASP A 33 14.43 -13.68 -16.61
N ALA A 34 13.15 -14.03 -16.46
CA ALA A 34 12.38 -13.71 -15.23
C ALA A 34 12.94 -14.46 -14.02
N LEU A 35 13.27 -15.74 -14.16
CA LEU A 35 13.83 -16.54 -13.06
C LEU A 35 15.20 -16.02 -12.64
N ASP A 36 16.06 -15.62 -13.57
CA ASP A 36 17.35 -15.04 -13.24
C ASP A 36 17.21 -13.72 -12.48
N SER A 37 16.33 -12.85 -12.93
CA SER A 37 16.04 -11.59 -12.24
C SER A 37 15.45 -11.80 -10.83
N LEU A 38 14.61 -12.82 -10.66
CA LEU A 38 14.01 -13.15 -9.37
C LEU A 38 15.02 -13.68 -8.34
N LYS A 39 16.18 -14.19 -8.77
CA LYS A 39 17.26 -14.61 -7.86
C LYS A 39 17.78 -13.48 -6.98
N GLU A 40 17.64 -12.22 -7.43
CA GLU A 40 17.98 -11.05 -6.62
C GLU A 40 17.08 -10.91 -5.38
N TYR A 41 15.84 -11.39 -5.48
CA TYR A 41 14.80 -11.21 -4.46
C TYR A 41 14.59 -12.44 -3.58
N THR A 42 14.85 -13.64 -4.11
CA THR A 42 14.51 -14.90 -3.42
C THR A 42 15.41 -16.05 -3.83
N SER A 43 15.61 -16.99 -2.90
CA SER A 43 16.25 -18.28 -3.17
C SER A 43 15.34 -19.29 -3.90
N TYR A 44 14.08 -18.94 -4.11
CA TYR A 44 13.06 -19.80 -4.73
C TYR A 44 12.38 -19.09 -5.91
N PRO A 45 13.12 -18.70 -6.95
CA PRO A 45 12.59 -17.92 -8.07
C PRO A 45 11.46 -18.63 -8.80
N ASP A 46 11.54 -19.94 -9.01
CA ASP A 46 10.48 -20.72 -9.69
C ASP A 46 9.12 -20.59 -9.02
N ARG A 47 9.10 -20.53 -7.69
CA ARG A 47 7.86 -20.44 -6.93
C ARG A 47 7.25 -19.06 -6.97
N VAL A 48 8.09 -18.04 -6.87
CA VAL A 48 7.65 -16.65 -7.01
C VAL A 48 7.12 -16.42 -8.42
N TYR A 49 7.81 -16.93 -9.44
CA TYR A 49 7.36 -16.87 -10.83
C TYR A 49 5.99 -17.55 -11.01
N ALA A 50 5.85 -18.77 -10.53
CA ALA A 50 4.59 -19.52 -10.65
C ALA A 50 3.43 -18.91 -9.86
N SER A 51 3.73 -18.23 -8.75
CA SER A 51 2.69 -17.64 -7.88
C SER A 51 2.21 -16.28 -8.35
N GLY A 52 3.04 -15.50 -9.00
CA GLY A 52 2.74 -14.09 -9.25
C GLY A 52 3.08 -13.62 -10.66
N VAL A 53 4.27 -13.92 -11.16
CA VAL A 53 4.75 -13.34 -12.43
C VAL A 53 4.13 -14.03 -13.64
N SER A 54 4.05 -15.36 -13.65
CA SER A 54 3.53 -16.12 -14.81
C SER A 54 2.02 -16.27 -14.83
N ASN A 55 1.32 -15.99 -13.74
CA ASN A 55 -0.11 -16.21 -13.66
C ASN A 55 -0.88 -14.99 -14.17
N ALA A 56 -1.34 -15.04 -15.41
CA ALA A 56 -2.11 -13.98 -16.05
C ALA A 56 -3.39 -13.58 -15.26
N SER A 57 -3.95 -14.50 -14.48
CA SER A 57 -5.10 -14.20 -13.61
C SER A 57 -4.74 -13.30 -12.42
N TYR A 58 -3.46 -13.24 -12.06
CA TYR A 58 -2.91 -12.43 -10.97
C TYR A 58 -1.78 -11.52 -11.44
N GLY A 59 -1.57 -11.42 -12.75
CA GLY A 59 -0.50 -10.65 -13.40
C GLY A 59 -0.65 -9.14 -13.25
N LEU A 60 -0.90 -8.70 -12.01
CA LEU A 60 -1.02 -7.28 -11.67
C LEU A 60 0.34 -6.64 -11.37
N GLY A 61 1.42 -7.43 -11.37
CA GLY A 61 2.76 -6.98 -11.01
C GLY A 61 2.94 -6.58 -9.55
N GLY A 62 4.16 -6.23 -9.17
CA GLY A 62 4.43 -5.75 -7.81
C GLY A 62 4.14 -6.77 -6.71
N LEU A 63 4.44 -8.05 -6.93
CA LEU A 63 4.25 -9.11 -5.93
C LEU A 63 5.02 -8.79 -4.65
N SER A 64 4.33 -8.81 -3.51
CA SER A 64 4.96 -8.54 -2.22
C SER A 64 5.82 -9.71 -1.73
N LEU A 65 7.03 -9.38 -1.32
CA LEU A 65 7.96 -10.26 -0.61
C LEU A 65 8.15 -9.84 0.85
N LYS A 66 7.40 -8.85 1.32
CA LYS A 66 7.50 -8.30 2.68
C LYS A 66 7.16 -9.34 3.75
N PHE A 67 6.10 -10.12 3.51
CA PHE A 67 5.66 -11.16 4.43
C PHE A 67 6.17 -12.50 3.93
N ARG A 68 7.23 -13.00 4.56
CA ARG A 68 7.88 -14.26 4.20
C ARG A 68 7.67 -15.30 5.28
N ASN A 69 7.55 -16.55 4.88
CA ASN A 69 7.59 -17.66 5.78
C ASN A 69 8.96 -17.75 6.46
N ALA A 70 9.01 -18.38 7.63
CA ALA A 70 10.29 -18.68 8.28
C ALA A 70 11.18 -19.51 7.35
N ALA A 71 12.49 -19.27 7.39
CA ALA A 71 13.47 -19.99 6.59
C ALA A 71 13.32 -21.51 6.76
N GLY A 72 13.32 -22.25 5.66
CA GLY A 72 13.11 -23.70 5.64
C GLY A 72 11.63 -24.15 5.66
N LYS A 73 10.68 -23.21 5.75
CA LYS A 73 9.23 -23.48 5.73
C LYS A 73 8.58 -23.18 4.40
N GLU A 74 9.30 -22.62 3.44
CA GLU A 74 8.81 -22.17 2.15
C GLU A 74 8.26 -23.29 1.28
N ASN A 75 8.69 -24.52 1.57
CA ASN A 75 8.38 -25.70 0.80
C ASN A 75 7.21 -26.52 1.33
N THR A 76 6.73 -26.23 2.53
CA THR A 76 5.70 -27.03 3.18
C THR A 76 4.38 -26.30 3.19
N LYS A 77 3.37 -26.90 2.54
CA LYS A 77 2.04 -26.30 2.34
C LYS A 77 1.37 -25.85 3.65
N TYR A 78 1.59 -26.59 4.72
CA TYR A 78 0.94 -26.32 6.01
C TYR A 78 1.83 -25.52 6.96
N ASP A 79 3.12 -25.77 6.96
CA ASP A 79 4.07 -25.02 7.79
C ASP A 79 4.22 -23.57 7.33
N ALA A 80 4.03 -23.31 6.04
CA ALA A 80 4.06 -21.96 5.49
C ALA A 80 2.99 -21.03 6.07
N TRP A 81 1.91 -21.57 6.64
CA TRP A 81 0.82 -20.79 7.22
C TRP A 81 1.00 -20.53 8.72
N CYS A 82 1.97 -21.20 9.34
CA CYS A 82 2.31 -21.03 10.76
C CYS A 82 3.34 -19.92 10.94
N VAL A 83 2.94 -18.68 10.70
CA VAL A 83 3.80 -17.50 10.89
C VAL A 83 3.27 -16.62 12.00
N SER A 84 4.21 -16.01 12.74
CA SER A 84 3.84 -14.96 13.70
C SER A 84 3.43 -13.71 12.95
N VAL A 85 2.24 -13.21 13.24
CA VAL A 85 1.76 -11.95 12.69
C VAL A 85 2.14 -10.83 13.66
N PRO A 86 2.96 -9.85 13.23
CA PRO A 86 3.26 -8.70 14.06
C PRO A 86 1.99 -7.85 14.23
N LEU A 87 1.59 -7.63 15.48
CA LEU A 87 0.43 -6.80 15.80
C LEU A 87 0.79 -5.32 15.90
N MET A 88 2.04 -5.04 16.28
CA MET A 88 2.56 -3.69 16.46
C MET A 88 4.07 -3.68 16.26
N ARG A 89 4.60 -2.62 15.68
CA ARG A 89 6.03 -2.42 15.46
C ARG A 89 6.49 -1.06 15.96
N VAL A 90 7.76 -0.97 16.33
CA VAL A 90 8.37 0.30 16.76
C VAL A 90 8.33 1.37 15.67
N GLU A 91 8.36 0.98 14.41
CA GLU A 91 8.27 1.88 13.27
C GLU A 91 6.93 2.60 13.21
N GLU A 92 5.84 1.91 13.56
CA GLU A 92 4.53 2.54 13.69
C GLU A 92 4.57 3.63 14.77
N MET A 93 5.16 3.33 15.93
CA MET A 93 5.28 4.29 17.03
C MET A 93 6.12 5.51 16.64
N LYS A 94 7.22 5.32 15.92
CA LYS A 94 8.05 6.43 15.43
C LYS A 94 7.31 7.32 14.45
N LEU A 95 6.51 6.75 13.55
CA LEU A 95 5.71 7.51 12.60
C LEU A 95 4.55 8.24 13.28
N ILE A 96 3.95 7.65 14.32
CA ILE A 96 2.96 8.34 15.17
C ILE A 96 3.61 9.49 15.93
N GLU A 97 4.80 9.28 16.51
CA GLU A 97 5.56 10.32 17.21
C GLU A 97 5.87 11.49 16.28
N ALA A 98 6.40 11.21 15.09
CA ALA A 98 6.73 12.23 14.09
C ALA A 98 5.49 13.05 13.71
N GLU A 99 4.37 12.38 13.43
CA GLU A 99 3.13 13.04 13.07
C GLU A 99 2.58 13.89 14.22
N ALA A 100 2.49 13.33 15.43
CA ALA A 100 1.98 14.03 16.60
C ALA A 100 2.85 15.25 16.97
N ALA A 101 4.16 15.13 16.90
CA ALA A 101 5.09 16.24 17.09
C ALA A 101 4.88 17.33 16.04
N GLY A 102 4.73 16.94 14.76
CA GLY A 102 4.55 17.89 13.65
C GLY A 102 3.21 18.62 13.67
N MET A 103 2.20 18.05 14.30
CA MET A 103 0.92 18.76 14.53
C MET A 103 1.04 19.87 15.60
N GLN A 104 2.06 19.85 16.43
CA GLN A 104 2.34 20.87 17.44
C GLN A 104 3.46 21.82 16.98
N ASP A 105 4.51 21.27 16.42
CA ASP A 105 5.68 21.95 15.82
C ASP A 105 6.10 21.20 14.56
N GLU A 106 5.74 21.77 13.40
CA GLU A 106 6.02 21.13 12.10
C GLU A 106 7.53 20.89 11.90
N SER A 107 8.39 21.80 12.38
CA SER A 107 9.83 21.64 12.26
C SER A 107 10.33 20.41 13.02
N ARG A 108 9.82 20.17 14.20
CA ARG A 108 10.13 18.99 15.01
C ARG A 108 9.62 17.70 14.35
N GLY A 109 8.41 17.73 13.80
CA GLY A 109 7.84 16.61 13.05
C GLY A 109 8.65 16.25 11.82
N ILE A 110 9.06 17.26 11.04
CA ILE A 110 9.93 17.08 9.86
C ILE A 110 11.26 16.46 10.26
N GLN A 111 11.87 16.93 11.36
CA GLN A 111 13.11 16.34 11.87
C GLN A 111 12.95 14.84 12.17
N LEU A 112 11.95 14.47 12.97
CA LEU A 112 11.71 13.07 13.36
C LEU A 112 11.40 12.19 12.15
N LEU A 113 10.56 12.67 11.23
CA LEU A 113 10.23 11.98 9.99
C LEU A 113 11.48 11.76 9.12
N THR A 114 12.32 12.80 8.98
CA THR A 114 13.57 12.73 8.20
C THR A 114 14.57 11.76 8.83
N GLU A 115 14.71 11.77 10.15
CA GLU A 115 15.57 10.82 10.88
C GLU A 115 15.11 9.39 10.64
N PHE A 116 13.79 9.15 10.69
CA PHE A 116 13.22 7.84 10.39
C PHE A 116 13.46 7.45 8.93
N ALA A 117 13.05 8.28 7.98
CA ALA A 117 13.11 7.99 6.54
C ALA A 117 14.53 7.72 6.06
N LYS A 118 15.53 8.43 6.59
CA LYS A 118 16.96 8.20 6.29
C LYS A 118 17.48 6.85 6.75
N THR A 119 16.82 6.20 7.69
CA THR A 119 17.14 4.80 8.02
C THR A 119 16.70 3.81 6.94
N ARG A 120 15.85 4.24 6.00
CA ARG A 120 15.30 3.47 4.88
C ARG A 120 15.94 3.85 3.55
N ASP A 121 16.04 5.15 3.32
CA ASP A 121 16.69 5.75 2.16
C ASP A 121 17.73 6.78 2.60
N PRO A 122 19.05 6.49 2.48
CA PRO A 122 20.10 7.45 2.83
C PRO A 122 20.01 8.78 2.08
N ASN A 123 19.37 8.78 0.91
CA ASN A 123 19.19 9.95 0.05
C ASN A 123 17.85 10.65 0.24
N TYR A 124 17.06 10.25 1.25
CA TYR A 124 15.76 10.86 1.50
C TYR A 124 15.82 12.37 1.61
N VAL A 125 14.91 13.04 0.89
CA VAL A 125 14.70 14.48 0.92
C VAL A 125 13.24 14.77 1.28
N TYR A 126 13.01 15.49 2.38
CA TYR A 126 11.68 15.87 2.80
C TYR A 126 10.93 16.66 1.71
N GLY A 127 9.69 16.31 1.51
CA GLY A 127 8.78 17.00 0.60
C GLY A 127 8.78 16.48 -0.82
N SER A 128 9.35 15.31 -1.06
CA SER A 128 9.30 14.61 -2.35
C SER A 128 7.96 13.94 -2.62
N HIS A 129 7.10 13.78 -1.60
CA HIS A 129 5.87 12.99 -1.67
C HIS A 129 4.65 13.79 -1.18
N ASN A 130 4.23 14.79 -1.97
CA ASN A 130 3.17 15.72 -1.59
C ASN A 130 1.87 15.51 -2.40
N GLU A 131 1.42 14.25 -2.54
CA GLU A 131 0.23 13.92 -3.30
C GLU A 131 -1.05 14.10 -2.48
N ALA A 132 -1.98 14.90 -3.01
CA ALA A 132 -3.20 15.26 -2.30
C ALA A 132 -4.26 14.13 -2.24
N TYR A 133 -4.33 13.27 -3.26
CA TYR A 133 -5.38 12.25 -3.40
C TYR A 133 -6.78 12.81 -3.11
N GLY A 134 -7.14 13.86 -3.83
CA GLY A 134 -8.43 14.55 -3.73
C GLY A 134 -8.56 15.53 -2.56
N ASN A 135 -7.85 15.33 -1.44
CA ASN A 135 -7.89 16.26 -0.31
C ASN A 135 -6.71 17.24 -0.31
N THR A 136 -6.92 18.42 -0.89
CA THR A 136 -5.94 19.50 -0.92
C THR A 136 -5.79 20.26 0.40
N ALA A 137 -6.63 19.98 1.40
CA ALA A 137 -6.55 20.61 2.73
C ALA A 137 -5.46 19.99 3.62
N THR A 138 -4.94 18.80 3.27
CA THR A 138 -3.81 18.21 3.99
C THR A 138 -2.52 18.97 3.69
N SER A 139 -1.74 19.24 4.75
CA SER A 139 -0.44 19.93 4.61
C SER A 139 0.58 19.04 3.88
N LYS A 140 1.65 19.67 3.39
CA LYS A 140 2.79 18.95 2.80
C LYS A 140 3.38 17.94 3.78
N PHE A 141 3.48 18.31 5.05
CA PHE A 141 3.95 17.42 6.11
C PHE A 141 3.03 16.20 6.29
N GLN A 142 1.72 16.41 6.34
CA GLN A 142 0.76 15.31 6.47
C GLN A 142 0.80 14.36 5.26
N ASN A 143 0.97 14.88 4.05
CA ASN A 143 1.11 14.07 2.84
C ASN A 143 2.38 13.23 2.86
N GLU A 144 3.50 13.80 3.31
CA GLU A 144 4.77 13.09 3.43
C GLU A 144 4.71 11.98 4.49
N VAL A 145 4.14 12.27 5.68
CA VAL A 145 3.88 11.25 6.72
C VAL A 145 3.01 10.13 6.18
N TRP A 146 1.95 10.48 5.45
CA TRP A 146 1.04 9.48 4.87
C TRP A 146 1.73 8.60 3.83
N TRP A 147 2.58 9.17 2.98
CA TRP A 147 3.38 8.41 2.03
C TRP A 147 4.32 7.42 2.77
N GLU A 148 5.05 7.92 3.77
CA GLU A 148 5.95 7.09 4.58
C GLU A 148 5.23 5.92 5.24
N ARG A 149 4.04 6.18 5.79
CA ARG A 149 3.18 5.14 6.39
C ARG A 149 2.68 4.13 5.35
N ARG A 150 2.30 4.59 4.15
CA ARG A 150 1.85 3.69 3.07
C ARG A 150 2.93 2.71 2.64
N VAL A 151 4.18 3.14 2.59
CA VAL A 151 5.33 2.29 2.23
C VAL A 151 5.75 1.40 3.40
N GLU A 152 5.99 1.99 4.57
CA GLU A 152 6.50 1.28 5.74
C GLU A 152 5.50 0.24 6.28
N LEU A 153 4.24 0.63 6.39
CA LEU A 153 3.18 -0.19 7.00
C LEU A 153 2.30 -0.90 5.96
N TRP A 154 2.79 -1.00 4.72
CA TRP A 154 2.08 -1.68 3.65
C TRP A 154 1.68 -3.11 4.04
N GLY A 155 0.41 -3.45 3.83
CA GLY A 155 -0.12 -4.79 4.13
C GLY A 155 -0.37 -5.07 5.62
N GLU A 156 -0.14 -4.09 6.51
CA GLU A 156 -0.32 -4.25 7.96
C GLU A 156 -1.69 -3.73 8.47
N GLY A 157 -2.60 -3.38 7.55
CA GLY A 157 -3.98 -3.00 7.90
C GLY A 157 -4.21 -1.51 8.13
N PHE A 158 -3.18 -0.67 8.11
CA PHE A 158 -3.29 0.75 8.46
C PHE A 158 -3.89 1.65 7.37
N SER A 159 -3.78 1.26 6.10
CA SER A 159 -4.16 2.12 4.97
C SER A 159 -5.61 2.61 5.03
N THR A 160 -6.55 1.77 5.44
CA THR A 160 -7.97 2.16 5.57
C THR A 160 -8.17 3.24 6.63
N PHE A 161 -7.48 3.11 7.77
CA PHE A 161 -7.55 4.11 8.84
C PHE A 161 -6.93 5.44 8.40
N ASP A 162 -5.78 5.38 7.75
CA ASP A 162 -5.07 6.57 7.26
C ASP A 162 -5.88 7.31 6.18
N ILE A 163 -6.46 6.59 5.21
CA ILE A 163 -7.36 7.18 4.19
C ILE A 163 -8.53 7.90 4.87
N LYS A 164 -9.17 7.26 5.86
CA LYS A 164 -10.32 7.85 6.56
C LYS A 164 -9.95 9.08 7.37
N ARG A 165 -8.89 9.02 8.19
CA ARG A 165 -8.52 10.13 9.08
C ARG A 165 -7.98 11.35 8.31
N PHE A 166 -7.35 11.15 7.16
CA PHE A 166 -6.89 12.20 6.26
C PHE A 166 -7.94 12.59 5.22
N ASN A 167 -9.09 11.94 5.20
CA ASN A 167 -10.13 12.11 4.18
C ASN A 167 -9.58 12.05 2.76
N LYS A 168 -8.71 11.08 2.50
CA LYS A 168 -8.11 10.88 1.18
C LYS A 168 -9.06 10.14 0.24
N GLY A 169 -8.95 10.46 -1.04
CA GLY A 169 -9.57 9.71 -2.11
C GLY A 169 -8.82 8.44 -2.46
N ILE A 170 -9.26 7.83 -3.54
CA ILE A 170 -8.61 6.66 -4.15
C ILE A 170 -8.35 7.00 -5.61
N ILE A 171 -7.16 6.74 -6.10
CA ILE A 171 -6.80 6.88 -7.52
C ILE A 171 -6.33 5.52 -8.01
N ARG A 172 -7.10 4.91 -8.92
CA ARG A 172 -6.83 3.59 -9.49
C ARG A 172 -6.75 3.61 -11.02
N ASN A 173 -7.30 4.64 -11.67
CA ASN A 173 -7.18 4.79 -13.12
C ASN A 173 -6.16 5.89 -13.46
N TYR A 174 -5.00 5.49 -13.91
CA TYR A 174 -3.88 6.32 -14.35
C TYR A 174 -3.07 5.54 -15.39
N ALA A 175 -2.17 6.22 -16.12
CA ALA A 175 -1.33 5.59 -17.14
C ALA A 175 -0.53 4.40 -16.57
N ASN A 176 -0.61 3.25 -17.23
CA ASN A 176 0.05 2.00 -16.83
C ASN A 176 -0.39 1.44 -15.48
N THR A 177 -1.58 1.77 -15.00
CA THR A 177 -2.11 1.21 -13.76
C THR A 177 -2.14 -0.32 -13.77
N ASN A 178 -1.87 -0.94 -12.62
CA ASN A 178 -2.02 -2.37 -12.43
C ASN A 178 -3.37 -2.78 -11.81
N HIS A 179 -4.32 -1.84 -11.69
CA HIS A 179 -5.68 -2.17 -11.29
C HIS A 179 -6.46 -2.79 -12.46
N ILE A 180 -7.32 -3.75 -12.13
CA ILE A 180 -8.15 -4.44 -13.13
C ILE A 180 -9.25 -3.53 -13.66
N GLU A 181 -9.63 -3.72 -14.93
CA GLU A 181 -10.79 -3.06 -15.54
C GLU A 181 -12.07 -3.34 -14.75
N GLY A 182 -12.96 -2.36 -14.71
CA GLY A 182 -14.17 -2.38 -13.88
C GLY A 182 -13.93 -2.08 -12.39
N ALA A 183 -12.67 -1.84 -11.99
CA ALA A 183 -12.30 -1.41 -10.64
C ALA A 183 -11.31 -0.22 -10.64
N ARG A 184 -11.15 0.46 -11.77
CA ARG A 184 -10.27 1.63 -11.95
C ARG A 184 -11.02 2.92 -11.60
N TRP A 185 -11.36 3.05 -10.32
CA TRP A 185 -12.12 4.21 -9.84
C TRP A 185 -11.18 5.29 -9.33
N ASN A 186 -11.48 6.54 -9.66
CA ASN A 186 -10.86 7.73 -9.10
C ASN A 186 -11.89 8.48 -8.28
N LEU A 187 -11.63 8.66 -7.02
CA LEU A 187 -12.50 9.31 -6.05
C LEU A 187 -11.71 10.40 -5.34
N ASP A 188 -12.29 11.55 -5.17
CA ASP A 188 -11.69 12.75 -4.58
C ASP A 188 -11.84 12.84 -3.06
N LYS A 189 -12.51 11.86 -2.46
CA LYS A 189 -12.72 11.75 -1.00
C LYS A 189 -12.81 10.30 -0.57
N THR A 190 -12.76 10.08 0.73
CA THR A 190 -12.89 8.75 1.32
C THR A 190 -14.16 8.06 0.85
N PRO A 191 -14.07 6.86 0.25
CA PRO A 191 -15.22 6.11 -0.21
C PRO A 191 -16.17 5.73 0.92
N SER A 192 -17.48 5.77 0.67
CA SER A 192 -18.52 5.41 1.64
C SER A 192 -18.39 3.96 2.14
N TRP A 193 -17.93 3.04 1.29
CA TRP A 193 -17.73 1.62 1.68
C TRP A 193 -16.59 1.39 2.68
N MET A 194 -15.76 2.39 2.99
CA MET A 194 -14.80 2.33 4.08
C MET A 194 -15.45 2.53 5.45
N THR A 195 -16.74 2.84 5.48
CA THR A 195 -17.54 2.83 6.70
C THR A 195 -18.32 1.53 6.75
N TRP A 196 -18.15 0.77 7.83
CA TRP A 196 -18.79 -0.55 7.97
C TRP A 196 -20.31 -0.40 8.04
N CYS A 197 -21.02 -1.24 7.28
CA CYS A 197 -22.46 -1.35 7.38
C CYS A 197 -22.86 -2.12 8.64
N PHE A 198 -24.00 -1.79 9.20
CA PHE A 198 -24.63 -2.66 10.19
C PHE A 198 -25.16 -3.91 9.50
N VAL A 199 -25.09 -5.06 10.18
CA VAL A 199 -25.66 -6.28 9.65
C VAL A 199 -27.19 -6.17 9.51
N GLY A 200 -27.74 -6.69 8.42
CA GLY A 200 -29.18 -6.55 8.13
C GLY A 200 -30.09 -7.15 9.22
N THR A 201 -29.65 -8.18 9.92
CA THR A 201 -30.37 -8.74 11.07
C THR A 201 -30.56 -7.72 12.19
N GLU A 202 -29.54 -6.91 12.50
CA GLU A 202 -29.64 -5.88 13.53
C GLU A 202 -30.63 -4.79 13.10
N SER A 203 -30.56 -4.31 11.89
CA SER A 203 -31.47 -3.28 11.38
C SER A 203 -32.94 -3.75 11.32
N ASN A 204 -33.17 -5.05 11.12
CA ASN A 204 -34.51 -5.62 11.05
C ASN A 204 -35.20 -5.69 12.43
N TYR A 205 -34.44 -5.77 13.51
CA TYR A 205 -34.98 -5.95 14.87
C TYR A 205 -34.83 -4.70 15.75
N ASN A 206 -34.04 -3.73 15.34
CA ASN A 206 -33.80 -2.49 16.10
C ASN A 206 -34.19 -1.25 15.28
N GLY A 207 -35.50 -0.93 15.27
CA GLY A 207 -36.03 0.22 14.53
C GLY A 207 -35.58 1.60 15.03
N GLY A 208 -34.91 1.67 16.18
CA GLY A 208 -34.34 2.91 16.72
C GLY A 208 -32.91 3.20 16.26
N MET A 209 -32.30 2.31 15.47
CA MET A 209 -30.93 2.44 15.03
C MET A 209 -30.81 3.33 13.79
N THR A 210 -29.88 4.30 13.84
CA THR A 210 -29.48 5.06 12.66
C THR A 210 -28.42 4.26 11.90
N LEU A 211 -28.73 3.89 10.66
CA LEU A 211 -27.81 3.13 9.80
C LEU A 211 -26.73 4.01 9.20
N ASN A 212 -25.55 3.43 8.99
CA ASN A 212 -24.55 4.03 8.13
C ASN A 212 -25.05 4.06 6.69
N PRO A 213 -24.59 5.03 5.86
CA PRO A 213 -24.95 5.05 4.44
C PRO A 213 -24.58 3.73 3.75
N ASP A 214 -25.44 3.26 2.86
CA ASP A 214 -25.15 2.10 2.05
C ASP A 214 -23.89 2.32 1.21
N PRO A 215 -23.01 1.31 1.07
CA PRO A 215 -21.84 1.41 0.22
C PRO A 215 -22.28 1.46 -1.24
N VAL A 216 -21.91 2.53 -1.93
CA VAL A 216 -22.20 2.70 -3.37
C VAL A 216 -20.92 2.42 -4.15
N LYS A 217 -20.93 1.37 -4.96
CA LYS A 217 -19.86 1.06 -5.91
C LYS A 217 -20.02 1.96 -7.15
N PRO A 218 -18.93 2.56 -7.67
CA PRO A 218 -18.97 3.23 -8.96
C PRO A 218 -19.44 2.30 -10.09
N SER A 219 -20.18 2.83 -11.05
CA SER A 219 -20.82 2.06 -12.13
C SER A 219 -19.85 1.63 -13.24
N GLY A 220 -18.66 2.17 -13.29
CA GLY A 220 -17.63 1.88 -14.29
C GLY A 220 -16.29 2.51 -13.92
N ASP A 221 -15.33 2.40 -14.82
CA ASP A 221 -14.02 3.01 -14.66
C ASP A 221 -14.12 4.53 -14.78
N SER A 222 -13.34 5.25 -14.01
CA SER A 222 -13.21 6.69 -14.07
C SER A 222 -12.36 7.11 -15.27
N GLU A 223 -12.36 8.41 -15.60
CA GLU A 223 -11.36 8.97 -16.52
C GLU A 223 -9.96 8.80 -15.96
N GLU A 224 -8.96 8.75 -16.86
CA GLU A 224 -7.56 8.58 -16.49
C GLU A 224 -7.06 9.80 -15.70
N HIS A 225 -6.49 9.55 -14.53
CA HIS A 225 -5.84 10.57 -13.71
C HIS A 225 -4.44 10.87 -14.23
N VAL A 226 -4.09 12.15 -14.28
CA VAL A 226 -2.74 12.65 -14.59
C VAL A 226 -2.15 13.20 -13.30
N TRP A 227 -0.98 12.66 -12.93
CA TRP A 227 -0.24 13.04 -11.70
C TRP A 227 0.46 14.39 -11.83
#